data_ef833db24084da1b6d0459612f497792
#
_entry.id   ef833db24084da1b6d0459612f497792
#
_cell.length_a   1.000
_cell.length_b   1.000
_cell.length_c   1.000
_cell.angle_alpha   90.00
_cell.angle_beta   90.00
_cell.angle_gamma   90.00
#
_symmetry.space_group_name_H-M   'P 1'
#
loop_
_entity.id
_entity.type
_entity.pdbx_description
1 polymer ?
#
loop_
_entity_poly.entity_id
_entity_poly.type
_entity_poly.pdbx_seq_one_letter_code
_entity_poly.pdbx_strand_id
1 'polypeptide(L)'
;MTESEFVDLMRQQGWKAEEVDNDDMVLIPIYEGISDDHGCIHQEMYRVPRAIAPDCNFIVRLADDSFAGYRMHKGDELRMRKQDTAQSGQFVLAIYDGLPTVKVYFEDEDGSKWLVPGDESAAARRISADHACSIIGVATALIKNCRPVSPEDCAKAVKAARSSKK
;
A
#
# COMPACT_ATOMS: atom_id res chain seq x y z
N MET A 1 -23.79 0.06 18.22
CA MET A 1 -24.37 0.72 17.01
C MET A 1 -24.31 -0.31 15.88
N THR A 2 -25.45 -0.59 15.30
CA THR A 2 -25.55 -1.45 14.10
C THR A 2 -25.14 -0.65 12.86
N GLU A 3 -24.87 -1.33 11.73
CA GLU A 3 -24.57 -0.68 10.47
C GLU A 3 -25.71 0.26 10.01
N SER A 4 -26.95 -0.23 10.13
CA SER A 4 -28.15 0.56 9.78
C SER A 4 -28.28 1.82 10.63
N GLU A 5 -28.09 1.74 11.95
CA GLU A 5 -28.07 2.92 12.84
C GLU A 5 -26.98 3.93 12.49
N PHE A 6 -25.79 3.44 12.10
CA PHE A 6 -24.69 4.29 11.66
C PHE A 6 -25.02 5.01 10.34
N VAL A 7 -25.56 4.26 9.36
CA VAL A 7 -25.97 4.83 8.06
C VAL A 7 -27.04 5.90 8.24
N ASP A 8 -28.04 5.64 9.09
CA ASP A 8 -29.09 6.61 9.39
C ASP A 8 -28.56 7.86 10.11
N LEU A 9 -27.62 7.70 11.04
CA LEU A 9 -26.93 8.81 11.69
C LEU A 9 -26.20 9.69 10.67
N MET A 10 -25.46 9.08 9.73
CA MET A 10 -24.72 9.82 8.70
C MET A 10 -25.65 10.54 7.76
N ARG A 11 -26.78 9.93 7.37
CA ARG A 11 -27.80 10.57 6.54
C ARG A 11 -28.43 11.78 7.23
N GLN A 12 -28.71 11.70 8.53
CA GLN A 12 -29.22 12.82 9.32
C GLN A 12 -28.24 14.03 9.35
N GLN A 13 -26.95 13.77 9.22
CA GLN A 13 -25.92 14.81 9.11
C GLN A 13 -25.73 15.33 7.67
N GLY A 14 -26.54 14.89 6.71
CA GLY A 14 -26.46 15.33 5.33
C GLY A 14 -25.44 14.58 4.46
N TRP A 15 -24.88 13.48 4.98
CA TRP A 15 -23.94 12.65 4.22
C TRP A 15 -24.67 11.63 3.35
N LYS A 16 -24.11 11.36 2.16
CA LYS A 16 -24.53 10.18 1.40
C LYS A 16 -23.97 8.94 2.09
N ALA A 17 -24.84 8.15 2.68
CA ALA A 17 -24.46 6.90 3.29
C ALA A 17 -25.43 5.80 2.82
N GLU A 18 -24.87 4.65 2.48
CA GLU A 18 -25.60 3.47 2.01
C GLU A 18 -25.11 2.26 2.79
N GLU A 19 -26.02 1.32 3.06
CA GLU A 19 -25.63 0.03 3.63
C GLU A 19 -24.80 -0.74 2.61
N VAL A 20 -23.80 -1.47 3.11
CA VAL A 20 -22.97 -2.32 2.26
C VAL A 20 -23.78 -3.53 1.82
N ASP A 21 -23.85 -3.74 0.51
CA ASP A 21 -24.39 -4.98 -0.03
C ASP A 21 -23.45 -6.14 0.32
N ASN A 22 -23.85 -6.96 1.28
CA ASN A 22 -23.07 -8.11 1.72
C ASN A 22 -22.95 -9.21 0.64
N ASP A 23 -23.76 -9.16 -0.40
CA ASP A 23 -23.70 -10.12 -1.51
C ASP A 23 -22.60 -9.75 -2.52
N ASP A 24 -22.13 -8.51 -2.54
CA ASP A 24 -21.04 -8.06 -3.42
C ASP A 24 -19.70 -7.92 -2.67
N MET A 25 -19.37 -8.92 -1.89
CA MET A 25 -18.07 -9.01 -1.19
C MET A 25 -17.08 -9.84 -1.98
N VAL A 26 -15.81 -9.41 -1.94
CA VAL A 26 -14.68 -10.15 -2.52
C VAL A 26 -13.65 -10.49 -1.46
N LEU A 27 -13.00 -11.63 -1.65
CA LEU A 27 -11.84 -12.03 -0.85
C LEU A 27 -10.57 -11.55 -1.53
N ILE A 28 -9.78 -10.75 -0.82
CA ILE A 28 -8.51 -10.22 -1.31
C ILE A 28 -7.38 -10.81 -0.48
N PRO A 29 -6.42 -11.53 -1.08
CA PRO A 29 -5.28 -12.06 -0.38
C PRO A 29 -4.31 -10.95 0.02
N ILE A 30 -3.73 -11.07 1.22
CA ILE A 30 -2.67 -10.22 1.73
C ILE A 30 -1.41 -11.05 1.84
N TYR A 31 -0.34 -10.56 1.24
CA TYR A 31 0.99 -11.12 1.32
C TYR A 31 1.85 -10.27 2.24
N GLU A 32 2.40 -10.88 3.28
CA GLU A 32 3.31 -10.25 4.24
C GLU A 32 4.74 -10.72 4.03
N GLY A 33 5.70 -9.98 4.58
CA GLY A 33 7.11 -10.36 4.60
C GLY A 33 7.83 -10.11 3.29
N ILE A 34 7.21 -9.44 2.33
CA ILE A 34 7.89 -9.04 1.11
C ILE A 34 8.69 -7.78 1.40
N SER A 35 10.01 -7.92 1.42
CA SER A 35 10.96 -6.83 1.48
C SER A 35 11.88 -6.88 0.26
N ASP A 36 12.86 -6.00 0.25
CA ASP A 36 13.87 -5.94 -0.80
C ASP A 36 14.62 -7.27 -1.04
N ASP A 37 14.76 -8.10 0.00
CA ASP A 37 15.62 -9.28 -0.02
C ASP A 37 14.95 -10.58 0.49
N HIS A 38 13.68 -10.56 0.87
CA HIS A 38 13.02 -11.70 1.49
C HIS A 38 11.66 -12.00 0.87
N GLY A 39 11.41 -13.27 0.60
CA GLY A 39 10.16 -13.75 0.04
C GLY A 39 8.99 -13.75 1.02
N CYS A 40 7.78 -13.70 0.47
CA CYS A 40 6.54 -13.79 1.22
C CYS A 40 6.40 -15.14 1.93
N ILE A 41 6.02 -15.10 3.18
CA ILE A 41 5.88 -16.29 4.02
C ILE A 41 4.46 -16.44 4.57
N HIS A 42 3.65 -15.37 4.59
CA HIS A 42 2.34 -15.39 5.23
C HIS A 42 1.25 -14.83 4.31
N GLN A 43 0.11 -15.51 4.29
CA GLN A 43 -1.05 -15.11 3.51
C GLN A 43 -2.27 -15.02 4.42
N GLU A 44 -2.90 -13.85 4.43
CA GLU A 44 -4.22 -13.61 5.03
C GLU A 44 -5.23 -13.30 3.93
N MET A 45 -6.52 -13.34 4.28
CA MET A 45 -7.59 -12.97 3.35
C MET A 45 -8.45 -11.88 3.97
N TYR A 46 -8.64 -10.77 3.25
CA TYR A 46 -9.60 -9.74 3.60
C TYR A 46 -10.89 -9.94 2.83
N ARG A 47 -11.99 -9.86 3.54
CA ARG A 47 -13.31 -9.77 2.94
C ARG A 47 -13.73 -8.30 2.89
N VAL A 48 -13.84 -7.76 1.68
CA VAL A 48 -14.16 -6.33 1.46
C VAL A 48 -15.25 -6.19 0.41
N PRO A 49 -16.06 -5.11 0.49
CA PRO A 49 -16.97 -4.77 -0.60
C PRO A 49 -16.20 -4.50 -1.89
N ARG A 50 -16.66 -5.03 -3.01
CA ARG A 50 -16.04 -4.82 -4.32
C ARG A 50 -15.92 -3.33 -4.66
N ALA A 51 -16.92 -2.53 -4.28
CA ALA A 51 -16.98 -1.10 -4.58
C ALA A 51 -15.83 -0.29 -3.97
N ILE A 52 -15.26 -0.72 -2.83
CA ILE A 52 -14.15 0.02 -2.18
C ILE A 52 -12.76 -0.43 -2.62
N ALA A 53 -12.69 -1.49 -3.42
CA ALA A 53 -11.42 -2.01 -3.94
C ALA A 53 -11.56 -2.48 -5.40
N PRO A 54 -12.03 -1.63 -6.33
CA PRO A 54 -12.37 -2.05 -7.69
C PRO A 54 -11.18 -2.58 -8.48
N ASP A 55 -9.99 -2.02 -8.26
CA ASP A 55 -8.74 -2.39 -8.97
C ASP A 55 -7.74 -3.12 -8.06
N CYS A 56 -8.22 -3.80 -7.04
CA CYS A 56 -7.38 -4.54 -6.11
C CYS A 56 -7.56 -6.04 -6.27
N ASN A 57 -6.53 -6.72 -6.73
CA ASN A 57 -6.52 -8.18 -6.84
C ASN A 57 -5.85 -8.83 -5.63
N PHE A 58 -4.86 -8.14 -5.04
CA PHE A 58 -4.16 -8.56 -3.83
C PHE A 58 -3.55 -7.36 -3.11
N ILE A 59 -3.11 -7.58 -1.89
CA ILE A 59 -2.46 -6.58 -1.05
C ILE A 59 -1.07 -7.07 -0.69
N VAL A 60 -0.09 -6.17 -0.68
CA VAL A 60 1.25 -6.42 -0.14
C VAL A 60 1.44 -5.55 1.10
N ARG A 61 1.72 -6.17 2.24
CA ARG A 61 2.07 -5.46 3.47
C ARG A 61 3.58 -5.33 3.56
N LEU A 62 4.06 -4.10 3.66
CA LEU A 62 5.49 -3.80 3.70
C LEU A 62 6.12 -4.35 4.98
N ALA A 63 7.22 -5.07 4.82
CA ALA A 63 7.91 -5.76 5.91
C ALA A 63 8.92 -4.87 6.66
N ASP A 64 9.35 -3.77 6.03
CA ASP A 64 10.39 -2.89 6.54
C ASP A 64 10.20 -1.43 6.08
N ASP A 65 11.13 -0.57 6.46
CA ASP A 65 11.15 0.85 6.13
C ASP A 65 12.01 1.20 4.91
N SER A 66 12.31 0.22 4.02
CA SER A 66 13.14 0.44 2.83
C SER A 66 12.59 1.51 1.87
N PHE A 67 11.28 1.79 1.92
CA PHE A 67 10.62 2.84 1.15
C PHE A 67 10.28 4.10 1.97
N ALA A 68 10.93 4.32 3.12
CA ALA A 68 10.68 5.49 3.97
C ALA A 68 10.89 6.82 3.23
N GLY A 69 11.82 6.89 2.28
CA GLY A 69 12.03 8.05 1.41
C GLY A 69 10.83 8.41 0.54
N TYR A 70 9.96 7.45 0.27
CA TYR A 70 8.67 7.64 -0.43
C TYR A 70 7.49 7.69 0.54
N ARG A 71 7.74 7.92 1.84
CA ARG A 71 6.73 7.98 2.91
C ARG A 71 5.95 6.68 3.09
N MET A 72 6.56 5.55 2.75
CA MET A 72 6.00 4.23 2.99
C MET A 72 6.82 3.51 4.05
N HIS A 73 6.13 2.94 5.03
CA HIS A 73 6.74 2.38 6.23
C HIS A 73 6.29 0.94 6.48
N LYS A 74 7.03 0.24 7.31
CA LYS A 74 6.65 -1.09 7.77
C LYS A 74 5.20 -1.13 8.25
N GLY A 75 4.44 -2.11 7.77
CA GLY A 75 3.03 -2.31 8.09
C GLY A 75 2.06 -1.55 7.18
N ASP A 76 2.55 -0.60 6.37
CA ASP A 76 1.71 0.01 5.32
C ASP A 76 1.35 -1.04 4.26
N GLU A 77 0.20 -0.88 3.64
CA GLU A 77 -0.33 -1.83 2.67
C GLU A 77 -0.41 -1.19 1.28
N LEU A 78 0.12 -1.91 0.28
CA LEU A 78 -0.06 -1.57 -1.12
C LEU A 78 -1.19 -2.40 -1.70
N ARG A 79 -2.26 -1.73 -2.19
CA ARG A 79 -3.26 -2.38 -3.04
C ARG A 79 -2.65 -2.60 -4.42
N MET A 80 -2.73 -3.83 -4.90
CA MET A 80 -2.09 -4.25 -6.14
C MET A 80 -3.12 -4.69 -7.18
N ARG A 81 -2.96 -4.17 -8.39
CA ARG A 81 -3.63 -4.70 -9.58
C ARG A 81 -2.73 -5.70 -10.26
N LYS A 82 -3.23 -6.91 -10.50
CA LYS A 82 -2.50 -7.94 -11.23
C LYS A 82 -2.29 -7.55 -12.69
N GLN A 83 -1.05 -7.40 -13.10
CA GLN A 83 -0.65 -7.18 -14.48
C GLN A 83 0.83 -7.49 -14.65
N ASP A 84 1.24 -7.80 -15.87
CA ASP A 84 2.60 -8.24 -16.24
C ASP A 84 3.46 -7.11 -16.84
N THR A 85 2.91 -5.92 -16.98
CA THR A 85 3.58 -4.73 -17.50
C THR A 85 3.48 -3.57 -16.51
N ALA A 86 4.40 -2.62 -16.60
CA ALA A 86 4.42 -1.42 -15.76
C ALA A 86 4.91 -0.20 -16.54
N GLN A 87 4.62 0.97 -16.02
CA GLN A 87 5.12 2.25 -16.50
C GLN A 87 6.17 2.81 -15.52
N SER A 88 7.11 3.60 -16.04
CA SER A 88 8.14 4.25 -15.23
C SER A 88 7.54 5.03 -14.06
N GLY A 89 8.09 4.82 -12.87
CA GLY A 89 7.65 5.44 -11.63
C GLY A 89 6.60 4.64 -10.85
N GLN A 90 6.05 3.57 -11.40
CA GLN A 90 5.11 2.73 -10.67
C GLN A 90 5.81 1.79 -9.70
N PHE A 91 5.22 1.63 -8.51
CA PHE A 91 5.62 0.57 -7.58
C PHE A 91 5.06 -0.76 -8.07
N VAL A 92 5.93 -1.76 -8.15
CA VAL A 92 5.59 -3.10 -8.65
C VAL A 92 5.95 -4.17 -7.62
N LEU A 93 5.16 -5.24 -7.62
CA LEU A 93 5.62 -6.52 -7.12
C LEU A 93 6.20 -7.29 -8.31
N ALA A 94 7.45 -7.68 -8.20
CA ALA A 94 8.14 -8.49 -9.20
C ALA A 94 8.72 -9.75 -8.57
N ILE A 95 8.87 -10.79 -9.36
CA ILE A 95 9.71 -11.95 -9.04
C ILE A 95 11.02 -11.74 -9.79
N TYR A 96 12.11 -11.56 -9.06
CA TYR A 96 13.45 -11.36 -9.61
C TYR A 96 14.38 -12.47 -9.11
N ASP A 97 14.93 -13.25 -10.03
CA ASP A 97 15.73 -14.45 -9.72
C ASP A 97 15.04 -15.39 -8.70
N GLY A 98 13.72 -15.55 -8.85
CA GLY A 98 12.89 -16.43 -8.02
C GLY A 98 12.42 -15.81 -6.68
N LEU A 99 12.80 -14.58 -6.37
CA LEU A 99 12.41 -13.91 -5.13
C LEU A 99 11.39 -12.80 -5.37
N PRO A 100 10.26 -12.78 -4.65
CA PRO A 100 9.32 -11.67 -4.70
C PRO A 100 9.93 -10.43 -4.07
N THR A 101 9.80 -9.30 -4.74
CA THR A 101 10.35 -8.01 -4.31
C THR A 101 9.44 -6.86 -4.71
N VAL A 102 9.35 -5.85 -3.85
CA VAL A 102 8.70 -4.57 -4.18
C VAL A 102 9.78 -3.59 -4.62
N LYS A 103 9.60 -3.00 -5.79
CA LYS A 103 10.53 -2.02 -6.37
C LYS A 103 9.75 -0.95 -7.12
N VAL A 104 10.46 0.10 -7.53
CA VAL A 104 9.96 1.06 -8.52
C VAL A 104 10.42 0.60 -9.90
N TYR A 105 9.49 0.48 -10.84
CA TYR A 105 9.82 0.20 -12.23
C TYR A 105 10.29 1.45 -12.93
N PHE A 106 11.33 1.35 -13.71
CA PHE A 106 11.86 2.45 -14.52
C PHE A 106 12.36 1.96 -15.88
N GLU A 107 12.00 2.68 -16.92
CA GLU A 107 12.51 2.49 -18.26
C GLU A 107 13.32 3.72 -18.65
N ASP A 108 14.61 3.51 -18.93
CA ASP A 108 15.55 4.55 -19.29
C ASP A 108 15.38 4.98 -20.75
N GLU A 109 16.00 6.10 -21.11
CA GLU A 109 15.95 6.68 -22.48
C GLU A 109 16.46 5.73 -23.56
N ASP A 110 17.38 4.83 -23.25
CA ASP A 110 17.90 3.80 -24.14
C ASP A 110 17.00 2.55 -24.24
N GLY A 111 15.83 2.54 -23.56
CA GLY A 111 14.92 1.41 -23.49
C GLY A 111 15.31 0.35 -22.47
N SER A 112 16.39 0.54 -21.70
CA SER A 112 16.76 -0.34 -20.61
C SER A 112 15.72 -0.28 -19.49
N LYS A 113 15.37 -1.44 -18.93
CA LYS A 113 14.37 -1.58 -17.86
C LYS A 113 15.06 -1.91 -16.55
N TRP A 114 14.60 -1.28 -15.48
CA TRP A 114 15.21 -1.34 -14.16
C TRP A 114 14.18 -1.54 -13.05
N LEU A 115 14.61 -2.23 -12.01
CA LEU A 115 13.95 -2.26 -10.71
C LEU A 115 14.75 -1.39 -9.75
N VAL A 116 14.15 -0.29 -9.33
CA VAL A 116 14.80 0.71 -8.48
C VAL A 116 14.38 0.47 -7.02
N PRO A 117 15.34 0.27 -6.10
CA PRO A 117 15.03 0.09 -4.68
C PRO A 117 14.55 1.38 -4.02
N GLY A 118 13.86 1.25 -2.90
CA GLY A 118 13.47 2.39 -2.08
C GLY A 118 14.59 2.94 -1.21
N ASP A 119 15.58 2.12 -0.90
CA ASP A 119 16.76 2.49 -0.13
C ASP A 119 17.89 2.94 -1.08
N GLU A 120 18.34 4.18 -0.92
CA GLU A 120 19.43 4.76 -1.72
C GLU A 120 20.76 4.00 -1.57
N SER A 121 20.96 3.23 -0.49
CA SER A 121 22.15 2.41 -0.29
C SER A 121 22.15 1.14 -1.14
N ALA A 122 21.00 0.70 -1.64
CA ALA A 122 20.85 -0.48 -2.47
C ALA A 122 20.97 -0.14 -3.96
N ALA A 123 21.54 -1.05 -4.75
CA ALA A 123 21.70 -0.85 -6.18
C ALA A 123 20.42 -1.17 -6.97
N ALA A 124 20.12 -0.34 -7.98
CA ALA A 124 19.11 -0.66 -8.97
C ALA A 124 19.51 -1.93 -9.74
N ARG A 125 18.52 -2.77 -10.06
CA ARG A 125 18.71 -4.03 -10.79
C ARG A 125 18.19 -3.91 -12.20
N ARG A 126 19.03 -4.21 -13.18
CA ARG A 126 18.63 -4.23 -14.59
C ARG A 126 17.79 -5.47 -14.88
N ILE A 127 16.67 -5.27 -15.55
CA ILE A 127 15.88 -6.36 -16.12
C ILE A 127 16.51 -6.73 -17.47
N SER A 128 17.10 -7.91 -17.54
CA SER A 128 17.79 -8.40 -18.74
C SER A 128 17.53 -9.91 -18.93
N ALA A 129 17.95 -10.43 -20.06
CA ALA A 129 17.84 -11.87 -20.35
C ALA A 129 18.65 -12.75 -19.39
N ASP A 130 19.66 -12.18 -18.72
CA ASP A 130 20.52 -12.91 -17.77
C ASP A 130 19.87 -13.10 -16.39
N HIS A 131 18.80 -12.37 -16.11
CA HIS A 131 18.07 -12.44 -14.86
C HIS A 131 16.59 -12.68 -15.11
N ALA A 132 16.06 -13.76 -14.53
CA ALA A 132 14.64 -14.06 -14.62
C ALA A 132 13.85 -12.99 -13.83
N CYS A 133 13.06 -12.19 -14.53
CA CYS A 133 12.21 -11.18 -13.93
C CYS A 133 10.80 -11.25 -14.50
N SER A 134 9.81 -11.29 -13.62
CA SER A 134 8.39 -11.21 -13.96
C SER A 134 7.71 -10.15 -13.10
N ILE A 135 7.02 -9.20 -13.72
CA ILE A 135 6.13 -8.28 -13.01
C ILE A 135 4.84 -9.03 -12.72
N ILE A 136 4.41 -8.99 -11.46
CA ILE A 136 3.20 -9.68 -10.98
C ILE A 136 2.04 -8.71 -10.84
N GLY A 137 2.33 -7.48 -10.42
CA GLY A 137 1.31 -6.46 -10.25
C GLY A 137 1.89 -5.08 -10.02
N VAL A 138 1.00 -4.10 -10.12
CA VAL A 138 1.30 -2.68 -9.97
C VAL A 138 0.48 -2.12 -8.81
N ALA A 139 1.11 -1.32 -7.96
CA ALA A 139 0.43 -0.65 -6.86
C ALA A 139 -0.52 0.43 -7.38
N THR A 140 -1.75 0.40 -6.92
CA THR A 140 -2.81 1.36 -7.27
C THR A 140 -3.17 2.29 -6.12
N ALA A 141 -2.89 1.89 -4.88
CA ALA A 141 -3.14 2.70 -3.69
C ALA A 141 -2.22 2.30 -2.54
N LEU A 142 -1.96 3.25 -1.66
CA LEU A 142 -1.24 3.07 -0.39
C LEU A 142 -2.21 3.28 0.76
N ILE A 143 -2.31 2.30 1.65
CA ILE A 143 -3.07 2.39 2.89
C ILE A 143 -2.09 2.49 4.05
N LYS A 144 -2.17 3.56 4.79
CA LYS A 144 -1.32 3.82 5.96
C LYS A 144 -2.05 3.47 7.24
N ASN A 145 -1.33 2.86 8.17
CA ASN A 145 -1.82 2.71 9.52
C ASN A 145 -1.92 4.07 10.20
N CYS A 146 -3.09 4.35 10.80
CA CYS A 146 -3.23 5.52 11.65
C CYS A 146 -2.48 5.29 12.95
N ARG A 147 -1.44 6.09 13.18
CA ARG A 147 -0.71 6.07 14.46
C ARG A 147 -1.28 7.14 15.37
N PRO A 148 -1.53 6.83 16.64
CA PRO A 148 -1.96 7.85 17.60
C PRO A 148 -0.88 8.93 17.76
N VAL A 149 -1.34 10.17 17.91
CA VAL A 149 -0.45 11.30 18.22
C VAL A 149 0.05 11.15 19.67
N SER A 150 1.30 11.49 19.92
CA SER A 150 1.85 11.40 21.27
C SER A 150 1.11 12.33 22.25
N PRO A 151 0.92 11.92 23.52
CA PRO A 151 0.34 12.79 24.54
C PRO A 151 1.10 14.11 24.70
N GLU A 152 2.42 14.10 24.50
CA GLU A 152 3.26 15.31 24.58
C GLU A 152 2.93 16.32 23.49
N ASP A 153 2.73 15.86 22.24
CA ASP A 153 2.37 16.73 21.12
C ASP A 153 0.97 17.30 21.29
N CYS A 154 0.03 16.50 21.80
CA CYS A 154 -1.30 16.97 22.15
C CYS A 154 -1.23 18.04 23.27
N ALA A 155 -0.42 17.82 24.30
CA ALA A 155 -0.24 18.78 25.39
C ALA A 155 0.38 20.11 24.93
N LYS A 156 1.35 20.06 24.00
CA LYS A 156 1.92 21.28 23.37
C LYS A 156 0.86 22.09 22.62
N ALA A 157 0.03 21.44 21.84
CA ALA A 157 -1.06 22.09 21.10
C ALA A 157 -2.07 22.75 22.04
N VAL A 158 -2.45 22.05 23.12
CA VAL A 158 -3.37 22.59 24.13
C VAL A 158 -2.76 23.79 24.86
N LYS A 159 -1.48 23.74 25.23
CA LYS A 159 -0.76 24.85 25.86
C LYS A 159 -0.71 26.08 24.96
N ALA A 160 -0.43 25.91 23.68
CA ALA A 160 -0.42 26.99 22.70
C ALA A 160 -1.81 27.66 22.58
N ALA A 161 -2.89 26.87 22.54
CA ALA A 161 -4.26 27.37 22.47
C ALA A 161 -4.68 28.15 23.73
N ARG A 162 -4.19 27.76 24.91
CA ARG A 162 -4.43 28.49 26.19
C ARG A 162 -3.67 29.81 26.25
N SER A 163 -2.48 29.88 25.64
CA SER A 163 -1.64 31.09 25.61
C SER A 163 -2.17 32.13 24.62
N SER A 164 -2.89 31.77 23.57
CA SER A 164 -3.45 32.68 22.56
C SER A 164 -4.75 33.39 23.00
N LYS A 165 -5.32 33.03 24.18
CA LYS A 165 -6.55 33.62 24.73
C LYS A 165 -6.29 34.71 25.76
N LYS A 166 -5.07 35.18 25.89
CA LYS A 166 -4.73 36.31 26.78
C LYS A 166 -4.69 37.65 26.04
#